data_6c92b2eab9fa4edc5b047dedf01a36e6
#
_entry.id   6c92b2eab9fa4edc5b047dedf01a36e6
#
_cell.length_a   1.000
_cell.length_b   1.000
_cell.length_c   1.000
_cell.angle_alpha   90.00
_cell.angle_beta   90.00
_cell.angle_gamma   90.00
#
_symmetry.space_group_name_H-M   'P 1'
#
loop_
_entity.id
_entity.type
_entity.pdbx_description
1 polymer ?
#
loop_
_entity_poly.entity_id
_entity_poly.type
_entity_poly.pdbx_seq_one_letter_code
_entity_poly.pdbx_strand_id
1 'polypeptide(L)'
;NTKFFPLHFYFCDNDMFLPLISLQYHQVEIKITFDTPPSQNIDVKIYGNYVFLDTDERKQLVDTPLEFIVTQVQKQIYDINDSFDLSFFNHPVKSIYFGHAAKSGTLSNDRFTFDSADLYLNSTALLENMSPVYFHTVQNYLNSKFGINQYDENEDCPFYTRFYAYHFCKNSSKYTPTGTCNFSRLDDAK
;
A
#
# COMPACT_ATOMS: atom_id res chain seq x y z
N ASN A 1 26.35 11.63 3.85
CA ASN A 1 25.35 10.79 4.52
C ASN A 1 24.73 9.85 3.50
N THR A 2 24.95 8.55 3.68
CA THR A 2 24.31 7.52 2.86
C THR A 2 22.94 7.19 3.47
N LYS A 3 21.90 7.16 2.64
CA LYS A 3 20.55 6.75 3.05
C LYS A 3 20.15 5.50 2.29
N PHE A 4 19.52 4.56 2.97
CA PHE A 4 18.99 3.34 2.39
C PHE A 4 17.46 3.41 2.38
N PHE A 5 16.87 3.10 1.24
CA PHE A 5 15.43 3.05 1.08
C PHE A 5 15.04 1.64 0.62
N PRO A 6 14.24 0.90 1.38
CA PRO A 6 13.70 -0.36 0.90
C PRO A 6 12.73 -0.13 -0.24
N LEU A 7 12.85 -0.93 -1.30
CA LEU A 7 11.91 -0.93 -2.42
C LEU A 7 10.87 -2.02 -2.17
N HIS A 8 9.60 -1.62 -2.03
CA HIS A 8 8.49 -2.52 -1.72
C HIS A 8 7.83 -3.05 -3.00
N PHE A 9 8.55 -3.87 -3.75
CA PHE A 9 7.97 -4.65 -4.83
C PHE A 9 7.44 -5.98 -4.31
N TYR A 10 6.50 -6.60 -5.04
CA TYR A 10 5.94 -7.88 -4.65
C TYR A 10 6.99 -8.97 -4.43
N PHE A 11 8.06 -8.96 -5.21
CA PHE A 11 9.16 -9.91 -5.12
C PHE A 11 10.17 -9.60 -3.99
N CYS A 12 9.96 -8.50 -3.25
CA CYS A 12 10.73 -8.19 -2.05
C CYS A 12 10.06 -8.73 -0.78
N ASP A 13 8.85 -9.24 -0.87
CA ASP A 13 8.14 -9.87 0.24
C ASP A 13 8.72 -11.27 0.51
N ASN A 14 8.56 -11.73 1.75
CA ASN A 14 8.97 -13.08 2.14
C ASN A 14 8.22 -14.12 1.29
N ASP A 15 8.92 -15.16 0.89
CA ASP A 15 8.42 -16.25 0.06
C ASP A 15 8.11 -15.89 -1.39
N MET A 16 8.52 -14.68 -1.84
CA MET A 16 8.36 -14.21 -3.21
C MET A 16 9.70 -13.99 -3.89
N PHE A 17 9.70 -14.12 -5.21
CA PHE A 17 10.88 -13.88 -6.02
C PHE A 17 10.52 -13.39 -7.42
N LEU A 18 11.49 -12.78 -8.10
CA LEU A 18 11.37 -12.42 -9.51
C LEU A 18 12.05 -13.47 -10.35
N PRO A 19 11.32 -14.28 -11.14
CA PRO A 19 11.87 -15.39 -11.91
C PRO A 19 12.58 -14.89 -13.19
N LEU A 20 13.75 -14.27 -13.05
CA LEU A 20 14.49 -13.68 -14.18
C LEU A 20 14.78 -14.70 -15.30
N ILE A 21 14.95 -15.98 -14.97
CA ILE A 21 15.18 -17.04 -15.95
C ILE A 21 13.96 -17.25 -16.83
N SER A 22 12.77 -17.20 -16.27
CA SER A 22 11.51 -17.33 -17.03
C SER A 22 11.19 -16.08 -17.84
N LEU A 23 11.81 -14.95 -17.53
CA LEU A 23 11.64 -13.66 -18.20
C LEU A 23 12.69 -13.41 -19.29
N GLN A 24 13.30 -14.43 -19.84
CA GLN A 24 14.42 -14.33 -20.80
C GLN A 24 14.14 -13.45 -22.03
N TYR A 25 12.87 -13.24 -22.38
CA TYR A 25 12.43 -12.38 -23.50
C TYR A 25 11.88 -11.03 -23.04
N HIS A 26 11.91 -10.75 -21.74
CA HIS A 26 11.39 -9.51 -21.16
C HIS A 26 12.50 -8.80 -20.40
N GLN A 27 12.68 -7.54 -20.73
CA GLN A 27 13.60 -6.68 -20.00
C GLN A 27 12.92 -6.20 -18.72
N VAL A 28 13.62 -6.33 -17.60
CA VAL A 28 13.18 -5.79 -16.32
C VAL A 28 13.88 -4.45 -16.09
N GLU A 29 13.09 -3.40 -15.95
CA GLU A 29 13.59 -2.05 -15.72
C GLU A 29 13.01 -1.48 -14.42
N ILE A 30 13.85 -0.81 -13.64
CA ILE A 30 13.44 -0.04 -12.48
C ILE A 30 13.59 1.44 -12.82
N LYS A 31 12.47 2.15 -12.90
CA LYS A 31 12.44 3.59 -13.15
C LYS A 31 12.25 4.34 -11.85
N ILE A 32 13.20 5.21 -11.52
CA ILE A 32 13.12 6.10 -10.34
C ILE A 32 12.91 7.52 -10.85
N THR A 33 11.86 8.17 -10.39
CA THR A 33 11.58 9.57 -10.69
C THR A 33 11.69 10.38 -9.40
N PHE A 34 12.46 11.44 -9.43
CA PHE A 34 12.59 12.37 -8.32
C PHE A 34 11.64 13.55 -8.51
N ASP A 35 10.90 13.93 -7.48
CA ASP A 35 9.97 15.07 -7.52
C ASP A 35 10.70 16.40 -7.76
N THR A 36 11.87 16.53 -7.18
CA THR A 36 12.71 17.71 -7.36
C THR A 36 14.08 17.27 -7.86
N PRO A 37 14.59 17.86 -8.93
CA PRO A 37 15.95 17.55 -9.38
C PRO A 37 16.92 17.78 -8.21
N PRO A 38 17.78 16.83 -7.90
CA PRO A 38 18.75 17.01 -6.82
C PRO A 38 19.66 18.20 -7.13
N SER A 39 19.80 19.09 -6.17
CA SER A 39 20.69 20.27 -6.28
C SER A 39 22.19 19.90 -6.32
N GLN A 40 22.50 18.64 -6.08
CA GLN A 40 23.86 18.07 -6.10
C GLN A 40 23.84 16.74 -6.86
N ASN A 41 24.98 16.34 -7.39
CA ASN A 41 25.13 15.00 -7.97
C ASN A 41 24.87 13.94 -6.89
N ILE A 42 23.78 13.20 -7.06
CA ILE A 42 23.43 12.08 -6.19
C ILE A 42 23.86 10.80 -6.89
N ASP A 43 24.70 10.02 -6.22
CA ASP A 43 25.02 8.66 -6.65
C ASP A 43 23.94 7.71 -6.10
N VAL A 44 23.17 7.12 -7.01
CA VAL A 44 22.10 6.17 -6.68
C VAL A 44 22.56 4.77 -7.05
N LYS A 45 22.54 3.88 -6.06
CA LYS A 45 22.89 2.47 -6.23
C LYS A 45 21.71 1.61 -5.84
N ILE A 46 21.42 0.61 -6.67
CA ILE A 46 20.38 -0.38 -6.40
C ILE A 46 21.07 -1.69 -6.04
N TYR A 47 20.64 -2.28 -4.94
CA TYR A 47 21.12 -3.57 -4.47
C TYR A 47 20.00 -4.59 -4.54
N GLY A 48 20.33 -5.79 -4.97
CA GLY A 48 19.41 -6.92 -5.04
C GLY A 48 20.07 -8.20 -4.55
N ASN A 49 19.29 -9.06 -3.93
CA ASN A 49 19.71 -10.40 -3.55
C ASN A 49 19.44 -11.34 -4.72
N TYR A 50 20.50 -11.98 -5.22
CA TYR A 50 20.40 -12.96 -6.30
C TYR A 50 20.57 -14.37 -5.75
N VAL A 51 19.68 -15.25 -6.17
CA VAL A 51 19.78 -16.69 -5.90
C VAL A 51 20.20 -17.38 -7.19
N PHE A 52 21.32 -18.05 -7.14
CA PHE A 52 21.83 -18.84 -8.26
C PHE A 52 21.35 -20.27 -8.13
N LEU A 53 20.71 -20.74 -9.19
CA LEU A 53 20.10 -22.06 -9.25
C LEU A 53 20.98 -23.03 -10.04
N ASP A 54 20.95 -24.30 -9.69
CA ASP A 54 21.57 -25.38 -10.45
C ASP A 54 20.81 -25.64 -11.77
N THR A 55 21.41 -26.43 -12.64
CA THR A 55 20.91 -26.70 -13.98
C THR A 55 19.52 -27.33 -13.98
N ASP A 56 19.27 -28.27 -13.08
CA ASP A 56 17.98 -28.96 -12.98
C ASP A 56 16.88 -28.04 -12.45
N GLU A 57 17.19 -27.22 -11.44
CA GLU A 57 16.27 -26.22 -10.90
C GLU A 57 15.92 -25.14 -11.94
N ARG A 58 16.91 -24.69 -12.72
CA ARG A 58 16.68 -23.74 -13.83
C ARG A 58 15.72 -24.31 -14.86
N LYS A 59 15.92 -25.56 -15.24
CA LYS A 59 15.06 -26.24 -16.21
C LYS A 59 13.64 -26.35 -15.69
N GLN A 60 13.47 -26.72 -14.42
CA GLN A 60 12.15 -26.79 -13.78
C GLN A 60 11.43 -25.45 -13.80
N LEU A 61 12.11 -24.33 -13.50
CA LEU A 61 11.53 -22.99 -13.52
C LEU A 61 11.13 -22.52 -14.93
N VAL A 62 11.86 -22.96 -15.97
CA VAL A 62 11.53 -22.62 -17.37
C VAL A 62 10.36 -23.45 -17.88
N ASP A 63 10.34 -24.74 -17.54
CA ASP A 63 9.36 -25.69 -18.05
C ASP A 63 8.02 -25.65 -17.28
N THR A 64 7.99 -25.06 -16.07
CA THR A 64 6.80 -25.01 -15.23
C THR A 64 6.13 -23.64 -15.34
N PRO A 65 4.82 -23.57 -15.67
CA PRO A 65 4.07 -22.31 -15.57
C PRO A 65 4.07 -21.79 -14.14
N LEU A 66 4.49 -20.54 -13.97
CA LEU A 66 4.49 -19.87 -12.68
C LEU A 66 3.32 -18.90 -12.60
N GLU A 67 2.54 -19.01 -11.53
CA GLU A 67 1.43 -18.10 -11.23
C GLU A 67 1.67 -17.44 -9.87
N PHE A 68 1.62 -16.11 -9.85
CA PHE A 68 1.75 -15.33 -8.64
C PHE A 68 0.53 -14.46 -8.40
N ILE A 69 0.07 -14.42 -7.17
CA ILE A 69 -0.89 -13.41 -6.72
C ILE A 69 -0.09 -12.21 -6.25
N VAL A 70 -0.28 -11.08 -6.88
CA VAL A 70 0.44 -9.85 -6.55
C VAL A 70 -0.52 -8.79 -6.03
N THR A 71 -0.04 -7.96 -5.10
CA THR A 71 -0.78 -6.79 -4.63
C THR A 71 -0.33 -5.57 -5.42
N GLN A 72 -1.29 -4.81 -5.93
CA GLN A 72 -1.04 -3.56 -6.64
C GLN A 72 -1.72 -2.40 -5.90
N VAL A 73 -1.09 -1.23 -5.93
CA VAL A 73 -1.64 -0.02 -5.36
C VAL A 73 -2.36 0.78 -6.43
N GLN A 74 -3.63 1.10 -6.18
CA GLN A 74 -4.40 2.08 -6.94
C GLN A 74 -4.50 3.34 -6.08
N LYS A 75 -4.29 4.51 -6.69
CA LYS A 75 -4.28 5.79 -5.98
C LYS A 75 -5.19 6.78 -6.68
N GLN A 76 -6.02 7.46 -5.91
CA GLN A 76 -6.80 8.60 -6.33
C GLN A 76 -6.54 9.79 -5.39
N ILE A 77 -6.54 10.98 -5.95
CA ILE A 77 -6.40 12.23 -5.20
C ILE A 77 -7.72 12.97 -5.33
N TYR A 78 -8.27 13.39 -4.22
CA TYR A 78 -9.49 14.17 -4.13
C TYR A 78 -9.20 15.54 -3.54
N ASP A 79 -9.97 16.53 -3.94
CA ASP A 79 -10.05 17.76 -3.18
C ASP A 79 -10.82 17.52 -1.87
N ILE A 80 -10.61 18.36 -0.88
CA ILE A 80 -11.28 18.23 0.42
C ILE A 80 -12.79 18.38 0.21
N ASN A 81 -13.52 17.35 0.57
CA ASN A 81 -14.96 17.27 0.45
C ASN A 81 -15.51 16.35 1.55
N ASP A 82 -16.81 16.45 1.82
CA ASP A 82 -17.50 15.62 2.80
C ASP A 82 -17.72 14.18 2.32
N SER A 83 -17.58 13.93 1.04
CA SER A 83 -17.75 12.58 0.45
C SER A 83 -16.74 12.33 -0.65
N PHE A 84 -16.19 11.12 -0.70
CA PHE A 84 -15.21 10.67 -1.67
C PHE A 84 -15.75 9.46 -2.42
N ASP A 85 -15.84 9.58 -3.73
CA ASP A 85 -16.24 8.48 -4.61
C ASP A 85 -15.10 7.45 -4.75
N LEU A 86 -15.35 6.22 -4.32
CA LEU A 86 -14.42 5.10 -4.38
C LEU A 86 -14.67 4.18 -5.57
N SER A 87 -15.68 4.46 -6.40
CA SER A 87 -16.05 3.65 -7.58
C SER A 87 -14.93 3.59 -8.64
N PHE A 88 -13.93 4.42 -8.49
CA PHE A 88 -12.73 4.42 -9.33
C PHE A 88 -11.85 3.17 -9.13
N PHE A 89 -11.92 2.57 -7.96
CA PHE A 89 -11.11 1.41 -7.65
C PHE A 89 -11.71 0.14 -8.22
N ASN A 90 -10.85 -0.74 -8.69
CA ASN A 90 -11.23 -1.97 -9.35
C ASN A 90 -10.57 -3.16 -8.68
N HIS A 91 -11.06 -4.36 -9.02
CA HIS A 91 -10.54 -5.64 -8.56
C HIS A 91 -10.81 -5.91 -7.07
N PRO A 92 -10.42 -7.09 -6.56
CA PRO A 92 -10.52 -7.40 -5.15
C PRO A 92 -9.60 -6.50 -4.32
N VAL A 93 -10.20 -5.61 -3.56
CA VAL A 93 -9.50 -4.67 -2.67
C VAL A 93 -9.29 -5.33 -1.31
N LYS A 94 -8.05 -5.36 -0.88
CA LYS A 94 -7.62 -5.91 0.41
C LYS A 94 -7.74 -4.89 1.52
N SER A 95 -7.35 -3.64 1.23
CA SER A 95 -7.33 -2.56 2.20
C SER A 95 -7.44 -1.21 1.50
N ILE A 96 -8.11 -0.27 2.16
CA ILE A 96 -8.13 1.14 1.78
C ILE A 96 -7.26 1.89 2.76
N TYR A 97 -6.40 2.75 2.25
CA TYR A 97 -5.61 3.70 3.03
C TYR A 97 -5.97 5.10 2.58
N PHE A 98 -6.20 5.98 3.52
CA PHE A 98 -6.51 7.37 3.22
C PHE A 98 -5.77 8.32 4.17
N GLY A 99 -5.49 9.49 3.69
CA GLY A 99 -4.74 10.49 4.44
C GLY A 99 -4.50 11.73 3.60
N HIS A 100 -3.88 12.71 4.20
CA HIS A 100 -3.56 13.97 3.54
C HIS A 100 -2.19 13.88 2.84
N ALA A 101 -2.13 14.33 1.60
CA ALA A 101 -0.85 14.48 0.92
C ALA A 101 -0.12 15.70 1.49
N ALA A 102 1.09 15.49 1.99
CA ALA A 102 1.94 16.56 2.50
C ALA A 102 2.22 17.59 1.40
N LYS A 103 1.75 18.82 1.57
CA LYS A 103 1.97 19.91 0.62
C LYS A 103 2.88 21.02 1.17
N SER A 104 2.87 21.23 2.49
CA SER A 104 3.54 22.37 3.11
C SER A 104 4.93 22.03 3.67
N GLY A 105 5.25 20.75 3.83
CA GLY A 105 6.51 20.32 4.46
C GLY A 105 6.58 20.58 5.96
N THR A 106 5.55 21.17 6.56
CA THR A 106 5.43 21.35 8.00
C THR A 106 4.43 20.35 8.57
N LEU A 107 4.87 19.59 9.56
CA LEU A 107 4.12 18.48 10.14
C LEU A 107 2.77 18.90 10.74
N SER A 108 2.72 20.05 11.37
CA SER A 108 1.49 20.60 11.98
C SER A 108 0.42 20.97 10.95
N ASN A 109 0.82 21.43 9.77
CA ASN A 109 -0.12 21.84 8.72
C ASN A 109 -0.56 20.68 7.81
N ASP A 110 0.12 19.55 7.90
CA ASP A 110 -0.15 18.37 7.08
C ASP A 110 -1.02 17.33 7.83
N ARG A 111 -1.58 17.70 8.96
CA ARG A 111 -2.52 16.85 9.68
C ARG A 111 -3.83 16.74 8.92
N PHE A 112 -4.31 15.53 8.83
CA PHE A 112 -5.64 15.22 8.37
C PHE A 112 -6.39 14.55 9.51
N THR A 113 -7.46 15.17 9.94
CA THR A 113 -8.37 14.63 10.95
C THR A 113 -9.81 14.90 10.55
N PHE A 114 -10.73 14.16 11.12
CA PHE A 114 -12.17 14.26 10.91
C PHE A 114 -12.89 13.87 12.21
N ASP A 115 -14.12 14.28 12.38
CA ASP A 115 -14.90 13.93 13.58
C ASP A 115 -15.36 12.47 13.50
N SER A 116 -15.92 12.09 12.37
CA SER A 116 -16.35 10.70 12.08
C SER A 116 -16.30 10.44 10.59
N ALA A 117 -16.25 9.16 10.22
CA ALA A 117 -16.37 8.72 8.85
C ALA A 117 -17.29 7.50 8.72
N ASP A 118 -17.98 7.47 7.60
CA ASP A 118 -18.86 6.39 7.18
C ASP A 118 -18.27 5.69 5.97
N LEU A 119 -18.60 4.44 5.79
CA LEU A 119 -18.26 3.69 4.58
C LEU A 119 -19.51 3.03 4.02
N TYR A 120 -19.86 3.39 2.81
CA TYR A 120 -21.02 2.83 2.09
C TYR A 120 -20.56 1.99 0.91
N LEU A 121 -21.19 0.83 0.74
CA LEU A 121 -21.00 -0.05 -0.41
C LEU A 121 -22.38 -0.39 -0.98
N ASN A 122 -22.64 -0.08 -2.26
CA ASN A 122 -23.94 -0.23 -2.91
C ASN A 122 -25.08 0.40 -2.09
N SER A 123 -24.88 1.63 -1.65
CA SER A 123 -25.84 2.38 -0.82
C SER A 123 -26.16 1.76 0.54
N THR A 124 -25.43 0.72 0.94
CA THR A 124 -25.55 0.10 2.25
C THR A 124 -24.39 0.54 3.13
N ALA A 125 -24.69 1.05 4.31
CA ALA A 125 -23.67 1.43 5.26
C ALA A 125 -22.97 0.16 5.80
N LEU A 126 -21.67 0.08 5.57
CA LEU A 126 -20.80 -0.92 6.18
C LEU A 126 -20.31 -0.45 7.54
N LEU A 127 -20.05 0.84 7.65
CA LEU A 127 -19.63 1.53 8.88
C LEU A 127 -20.36 2.87 8.94
N GLU A 128 -20.76 3.25 10.13
CA GLU A 128 -21.38 4.54 10.41
C GLU A 128 -20.77 5.17 11.66
N ASN A 129 -20.52 6.47 11.59
CA ASN A 129 -20.08 7.30 12.69
C ASN A 129 -18.82 6.78 13.41
N MET A 130 -17.85 6.27 12.64
CA MET A 130 -16.61 5.75 13.19
C MET A 130 -15.57 6.85 13.38
N SER A 131 -14.98 6.89 14.59
CA SER A 131 -13.97 7.89 14.94
C SER A 131 -12.63 7.65 14.22
N PRO A 132 -11.77 8.66 14.10
CA PRO A 132 -10.42 8.52 13.54
C PRO A 132 -9.59 7.44 14.21
N VAL A 133 -9.75 7.26 15.52
CA VAL A 133 -9.04 6.22 16.31
C VAL A 133 -9.35 4.81 15.80
N TYR A 134 -10.58 4.58 15.36
CA TYR A 134 -10.96 3.29 14.79
C TYR A 134 -10.12 2.95 13.55
N PHE A 135 -10.00 3.88 12.62
CA PHE A 135 -9.25 3.66 11.38
C PHE A 135 -7.73 3.67 11.58
N HIS A 136 -7.26 4.50 12.51
CA HIS A 136 -5.83 4.63 12.74
C HIS A 136 -5.27 3.51 13.61
N THR A 137 -5.93 3.19 14.72
CA THR A 137 -5.41 2.27 15.73
C THR A 137 -6.07 0.91 15.68
N VAL A 138 -7.40 0.87 15.78
CA VAL A 138 -8.13 -0.41 15.95
C VAL A 138 -8.00 -1.29 14.71
N GLN A 139 -8.22 -0.74 13.52
CA GLN A 139 -8.11 -1.47 12.26
C GLN A 139 -6.69 -2.01 12.05
N ASN A 140 -5.67 -1.23 12.31
CA ASN A 140 -4.30 -1.66 12.15
C ASN A 140 -3.90 -2.72 13.19
N TYR A 141 -4.34 -2.57 14.42
CA TYR A 141 -4.09 -3.56 15.47
C TYR A 141 -4.73 -4.92 15.16
N LEU A 142 -5.97 -4.92 14.71
CA LEU A 142 -6.71 -6.16 14.46
C LEU A 142 -6.31 -6.85 13.14
N ASN A 143 -6.02 -6.07 12.10
CA ASN A 143 -5.93 -6.58 10.73
C ASN A 143 -4.58 -6.35 10.06
N SER A 144 -3.57 -5.90 10.81
CA SER A 144 -2.21 -5.75 10.31
C SER A 144 -1.21 -6.18 11.37
N LYS A 145 0.04 -6.41 10.97
CA LYS A 145 1.14 -6.68 11.92
C LYS A 145 1.68 -5.41 12.58
N PHE A 146 1.29 -4.26 12.07
CA PHE A 146 1.75 -2.97 12.58
C PHE A 146 0.78 -2.50 13.66
N GLY A 147 1.17 -2.66 14.92
CA GLY A 147 0.48 -2.01 16.02
C GLY A 147 0.89 -0.54 16.07
N ILE A 148 -0.03 0.35 15.77
CA ILE A 148 0.10 1.76 16.12
C ILE A 148 -0.57 1.90 17.48
N ASN A 149 0.24 2.09 18.51
CA ASN A 149 -0.25 1.99 19.89
C ASN A 149 -0.83 3.29 20.43
N GLN A 150 -0.70 4.40 19.68
CA GLN A 150 -1.08 5.70 20.20
C GLN A 150 -1.59 6.61 19.09
N TYR A 151 -2.77 7.16 19.33
CA TYR A 151 -3.35 8.25 18.55
C TYR A 151 -3.37 9.49 19.43
N ASP A 152 -2.71 10.55 19.02
CA ASP A 152 -2.73 11.84 19.69
C ASP A 152 -3.08 12.94 18.70
N GLU A 153 -4.18 13.63 18.97
CA GLU A 153 -4.67 14.74 18.15
C GLU A 153 -3.84 16.01 18.31
N ASN A 154 -3.15 16.16 19.44
CA ASN A 154 -2.54 17.40 19.85
C ASN A 154 -1.01 17.43 19.70
N GLU A 155 -0.36 16.29 19.58
CA GLU A 155 1.09 16.26 19.47
C GLU A 155 1.55 16.27 18.02
N ASP A 156 2.71 16.88 17.81
CA ASP A 156 3.49 16.77 16.57
C ASP A 156 4.05 15.36 16.38
N CYS A 157 3.17 14.38 16.33
CA CYS A 157 3.54 13.04 15.99
C CYS A 157 3.51 12.90 14.44
N PRO A 158 4.64 13.08 13.77
CA PRO A 158 4.66 13.38 12.35
C PRO A 158 4.22 12.23 11.48
N PHE A 159 4.31 11.04 11.98
CA PHE A 159 4.12 9.85 11.17
C PHE A 159 2.73 9.24 11.31
N TYR A 160 2.14 9.33 12.49
CA TYR A 160 0.96 8.54 12.85
C TYR A 160 -0.38 9.19 12.50
N THR A 161 -0.42 10.49 12.29
CA THR A 161 -1.65 11.23 12.00
C THR A 161 -1.91 11.47 10.52
N ARG A 162 -1.09 10.89 9.64
CA ARG A 162 -1.16 11.15 8.20
C ARG A 162 -1.95 10.14 7.40
N PHE A 163 -2.28 8.99 7.97
CA PHE A 163 -3.03 7.97 7.27
C PHE A 163 -3.96 7.20 8.19
N TYR A 164 -5.01 6.75 7.61
CA TYR A 164 -6.02 5.89 8.20
C TYR A 164 -6.18 4.67 7.31
N ALA A 165 -6.64 3.58 7.87
CA ALA A 165 -6.81 2.35 7.13
C ALA A 165 -8.14 1.67 7.45
N TYR A 166 -8.72 1.06 6.44
CA TYR A 166 -9.78 0.08 6.59
C TYR A 166 -9.42 -1.20 5.86
N HIS A 167 -9.51 -2.32 6.53
CA HIS A 167 -9.10 -3.61 6.01
C HIS A 167 -10.31 -4.52 5.79
N PHE A 168 -10.51 -4.97 4.55
CA PHE A 168 -11.49 -6.02 4.20
C PHE A 168 -10.96 -7.42 4.49
N CYS A 169 -9.69 -7.53 4.83
CA CYS A 169 -8.98 -8.78 5.11
C CYS A 169 -8.71 -8.95 6.61
N LYS A 170 -8.50 -10.21 7.02
CA LYS A 170 -8.10 -10.53 8.41
C LYS A 170 -6.64 -10.20 8.71
N ASN A 171 -5.79 -10.18 7.69
CA ASN A 171 -4.38 -9.85 7.85
C ASN A 171 -3.84 -9.21 6.57
N SER A 172 -3.69 -7.90 6.61
CA SER A 172 -3.21 -7.10 5.48
C SER A 172 -1.73 -7.31 5.19
N SER A 173 -0.95 -7.75 6.17
CA SER A 173 0.49 -7.98 6.03
C SER A 173 0.83 -9.34 5.42
N LYS A 174 -0.14 -10.26 5.29
CA LYS A 174 0.11 -11.53 4.62
C LYS A 174 0.05 -11.36 3.11
N TYR A 175 0.96 -12.01 2.44
CA TYR A 175 0.96 -12.14 0.99
C TYR A 175 -0.29 -12.91 0.50
N THR A 176 -0.58 -14.05 1.10
CA THR A 176 -1.78 -14.85 0.77
C THR A 176 -3.05 -14.07 1.12
N PRO A 177 -4.05 -14.01 0.23
CA PRO A 177 -5.31 -13.33 0.50
C PRO A 177 -6.01 -13.92 1.72
N THR A 178 -6.43 -13.06 2.65
CA THR A 178 -7.18 -13.44 3.85
C THR A 178 -8.58 -12.81 3.90
N GLY A 179 -9.00 -12.25 2.78
CA GLY A 179 -10.28 -11.57 2.57
C GLY A 179 -10.08 -10.36 1.66
N THR A 180 -11.11 -10.04 0.88
CA THR A 180 -11.14 -8.89 -0.02
C THR A 180 -12.58 -8.46 -0.27
N CYS A 181 -12.77 -7.21 -0.66
CA CYS A 181 -14.00 -6.72 -1.26
C CYS A 181 -13.77 -6.45 -2.75
N ASN A 182 -14.58 -7.03 -3.62
CA ASN A 182 -14.41 -6.86 -5.07
C ASN A 182 -15.09 -5.58 -5.56
N PHE A 183 -14.31 -4.52 -5.70
CA PHE A 183 -14.79 -3.22 -6.14
C PHE A 183 -15.27 -3.21 -7.60
N SER A 184 -14.79 -4.12 -8.45
CA SER A 184 -15.33 -4.25 -9.82
C SER A 184 -16.79 -4.74 -9.87
N ARG A 185 -17.37 -5.15 -8.75
CA ARG A 185 -18.76 -5.60 -8.63
C ARG A 185 -19.64 -4.66 -7.81
N LEU A 186 -19.09 -3.53 -7.41
CA LEU A 186 -19.85 -2.49 -6.71
C LEU A 186 -20.32 -1.46 -7.73
N ASP A 187 -21.58 -1.09 -7.63
CA ASP A 187 -22.15 -0.02 -8.46
C ASP A 187 -21.85 1.36 -7.86
N ASP A 188 -21.72 1.42 -6.53
CA ASP A 188 -21.42 2.64 -5.78
C ASP A 188 -20.61 2.29 -4.51
N ALA A 189 -19.57 3.07 -4.27
CA ALA A 189 -18.76 3.00 -3.05
C ALA A 189 -18.26 4.39 -2.64
N LYS A 190 -18.48 4.76 -1.40
CA LYS A 190 -18.08 6.07 -0.87
C LYS A 190 -17.88 6.06 0.64
#